data_77bc423801a67b5976d9ab3e3c95f44a
#
_entry.id   77bc423801a67b5976d9ab3e3c95f44a
#
_cell.length_a   1.000
_cell.length_b   1.000
_cell.length_c   1.000
_cell.angle_alpha   90.00
_cell.angle_beta   90.00
_cell.angle_gamma   90.00
#
_symmetry.space_group_name_H-M   'P 1'
#
loop_
_entity.id
_entity.type
_entity.pdbx_description
1 polymer ?
#
loop_
_entity_poly.entity_id
_entity_poly.type
_entity_poly.pdbx_seq_one_letter_code
_entity_poly.pdbx_strand_id
1 'polypeptide(L)'
;PLNLALKENFNDTSHKSRIVADVTVDDQVLKTLGIESEILAAPYFTGRSDLRATVTFLNDGRIELAVDGSLKDTAIDYAFLGFAKEIGEPCHAKATMLIKDGKLQEVTHFHLIKSLFTATGKMTADSQGRLKTIDVAEIKAPKAFAKARVDFAYHPAPALKVTVSGDSYDLTEFFDKKKKESAEQKKSKSFKDPLEDIMDTDIVVGVNKLWTNDTVPITHFAGKAELRHGIGVHRMNMVGNYGSSRDVKMKLDFEPRGEEYMLTVDSNNAGSTLKVLRLYDNMKGGNLKIEAKRDKYKNFRGHARIRDFALANTPIFAKLLSVASLSGIVDVLTGEGLTFTHLNAPFSYTFSTKNLETDGARMFGSVLGLTINGRYNLADDEVEAKGMIIPAYGLNTFIGNIPLVGKMLAGKDGTVFATNYSVAGRITAPEISINPLSTLAPNSLKELFSTDD
;
A
#
# COMPACT_ATOMS: atom_id res chain seq x y z
N PRO A 1 20.38 -30.70 21.29
CA PRO A 1 21.05 -31.04 22.57
C PRO A 1 20.79 -29.92 23.56
N LEU A 2 20.24 -30.29 24.73
CA LEU A 2 19.95 -29.36 25.81
C LEU A 2 21.21 -29.21 26.64
N ASN A 3 21.89 -28.06 26.58
CA ASN A 3 22.98 -27.76 27.50
C ASN A 3 22.42 -27.02 28.73
N LEU A 4 22.35 -27.70 29.86
CA LEU A 4 21.87 -27.17 31.13
C LEU A 4 23.06 -26.83 32.00
N ALA A 5 23.17 -25.58 32.45
CA ALA A 5 24.07 -25.16 33.52
C ALA A 5 23.26 -24.64 34.72
N LEU A 6 23.29 -25.36 35.82
CA LEU A 6 22.76 -24.89 37.10
C LEU A 6 23.79 -24.02 37.79
N LYS A 7 23.46 -22.75 38.08
CA LYS A 7 24.26 -21.85 38.92
C LYS A 7 23.47 -21.52 40.16
N GLU A 8 23.88 -22.04 41.30
CA GLU A 8 23.37 -21.63 42.61
C GLU A 8 24.35 -20.63 43.25
N ASN A 9 23.83 -19.48 43.65
CA ASN A 9 24.61 -18.51 44.44
C ASN A 9 24.00 -18.41 45.84
N PHE A 10 24.57 -19.10 46.78
CA PHE A 10 24.10 -19.17 48.17
C PHE A 10 24.18 -17.83 48.93
N ASN A 11 24.85 -16.82 48.37
CA ASN A 11 24.98 -15.48 48.96
C ASN A 11 23.98 -14.46 48.40
N ASP A 12 23.21 -14.81 47.38
CA ASP A 12 22.21 -13.92 46.77
C ASP A 12 20.81 -14.27 47.27
N THR A 13 20.29 -13.42 48.17
CA THR A 13 18.95 -13.59 48.77
C THR A 13 17.80 -13.15 47.87
N SER A 14 18.10 -12.63 46.67
CA SER A 14 17.07 -12.10 45.73
C SER A 14 16.28 -13.20 45.02
N HIS A 15 16.86 -14.40 44.86
CA HIS A 15 16.24 -15.54 44.18
C HIS A 15 16.64 -16.89 44.81
N LYS A 16 15.80 -17.93 44.57
CA LYS A 16 16.04 -19.28 45.07
C LYS A 16 17.07 -20.05 44.25
N SER A 17 16.95 -19.99 42.91
CA SER A 17 17.87 -20.69 42.02
C SER A 17 17.81 -20.06 40.63
N ARG A 18 18.87 -20.28 39.83
CA ARG A 18 18.98 -19.81 38.47
C ARG A 18 19.49 -20.92 37.56
N ILE A 19 18.78 -21.15 36.44
CA ILE A 19 19.12 -22.11 35.42
C ILE A 19 19.41 -21.37 34.12
N VAL A 20 20.51 -21.70 33.43
CA VAL A 20 20.83 -21.19 32.10
C VAL A 20 20.82 -22.36 31.13
N ALA A 21 20.11 -22.22 30.03
CA ALA A 21 20.01 -23.24 29.00
C ALA A 21 20.06 -22.60 27.60
N ASP A 22 20.74 -23.28 26.66
CA ASP A 22 20.59 -22.98 25.24
C ASP A 22 19.47 -23.86 24.70
N VAL A 23 18.44 -23.23 24.11
CA VAL A 23 17.20 -23.90 23.67
C VAL A 23 16.88 -23.53 22.25
N THR A 24 16.37 -24.49 21.48
CA THR A 24 15.74 -24.22 20.19
C THR A 24 14.24 -24.16 20.42
N VAL A 25 13.62 -23.02 20.06
CA VAL A 25 12.19 -22.76 20.26
C VAL A 25 11.51 -22.80 18.91
N ASP A 26 10.44 -23.58 18.81
CA ASP A 26 9.50 -23.63 17.70
C ASP A 26 8.06 -23.54 18.22
N ASP A 27 7.06 -23.65 17.32
CA ASP A 27 5.65 -23.58 17.67
C ASP A 27 5.23 -24.61 18.75
N GLN A 28 5.86 -25.80 18.77
CA GLN A 28 5.55 -26.84 19.75
C GLN A 28 6.08 -26.50 21.14
N VAL A 29 7.29 -25.93 21.18
CA VAL A 29 7.89 -25.49 22.46
C VAL A 29 7.09 -24.34 23.07
N LEU A 30 6.65 -23.36 22.26
CA LEU A 30 5.81 -22.26 22.73
C LEU A 30 4.50 -22.77 23.33
N LYS A 31 3.82 -23.70 22.67
CA LYS A 31 2.61 -24.34 23.19
C LYS A 31 2.86 -25.09 24.50
N THR A 32 3.96 -25.84 24.59
CA THR A 32 4.34 -26.58 25.79
C THR A 32 4.61 -25.65 26.97
N LEU A 33 5.13 -24.44 26.71
CA LEU A 33 5.37 -23.40 27.73
C LEU A 33 4.10 -22.62 28.10
N GLY A 34 2.94 -22.97 27.52
CA GLY A 34 1.68 -22.27 27.75
C GLY A 34 1.62 -20.87 27.12
N ILE A 35 2.53 -20.57 26.18
CA ILE A 35 2.54 -19.33 25.41
C ILE A 35 1.69 -19.55 24.17
N GLU A 36 0.38 -19.62 24.36
CA GLU A 36 -0.56 -19.68 23.25
C GLU A 36 -0.92 -18.25 22.82
N SER A 37 -0.46 -17.87 21.65
CA SER A 37 -0.81 -16.58 21.06
C SER A 37 -0.94 -16.71 19.54
N GLU A 38 -2.09 -16.32 19.02
CA GLU A 38 -2.34 -16.32 17.56
C GLU A 38 -1.32 -15.49 16.79
N ILE A 39 -0.75 -14.44 17.41
CA ILE A 39 0.28 -13.63 16.77
C ILE A 39 1.70 -14.24 16.81
N LEU A 40 1.95 -15.22 17.68
CA LEU A 40 3.23 -15.94 17.75
C LEU A 40 3.13 -17.34 17.12
N ALA A 41 2.12 -17.56 16.29
CA ALA A 41 1.87 -18.78 15.54
C ALA A 41 1.77 -18.50 14.03
N ALA A 42 1.75 -19.55 13.23
CA ALA A 42 1.48 -19.45 11.81
C ALA A 42 0.12 -18.74 11.54
N PRO A 43 0.02 -17.86 10.53
CA PRO A 43 1.03 -17.56 9.52
C PRO A 43 2.05 -16.47 9.93
N TYR A 44 1.89 -15.82 11.06
CA TYR A 44 2.66 -14.62 11.45
C TYR A 44 4.07 -14.93 11.96
N PHE A 45 4.26 -16.10 12.59
CA PHE A 45 5.53 -16.51 13.15
C PHE A 45 5.75 -17.99 12.83
N THR A 46 6.81 -18.32 12.07
CA THR A 46 7.11 -19.69 11.66
C THR A 46 8.60 -19.97 11.66
N GLY A 47 9.00 -21.22 11.86
CA GLY A 47 10.39 -21.64 11.85
C GLY A 47 10.94 -21.91 13.24
N ARG A 48 12.26 -21.79 13.44
CA ARG A 48 12.96 -22.12 14.66
C ARG A 48 13.86 -20.99 15.11
N SER A 49 13.98 -20.80 16.42
CA SER A 49 14.83 -19.79 17.02
C SER A 49 15.78 -20.41 18.03
N ASP A 50 17.06 -20.14 17.90
CA ASP A 50 18.08 -20.57 18.87
C ASP A 50 18.30 -19.47 19.90
N LEU A 51 17.87 -19.74 21.13
CA LEU A 51 17.85 -18.78 22.22
C LEU A 51 18.64 -19.30 23.42
N ARG A 52 19.31 -18.38 24.12
CA ARG A 52 19.78 -18.60 25.47
C ARG A 52 18.67 -18.17 26.43
N ALA A 53 18.18 -19.10 27.19
CA ALA A 53 17.17 -18.89 28.20
C ALA A 53 17.82 -18.89 29.60
N THR A 54 17.49 -17.89 30.41
CA THR A 54 17.83 -17.83 31.82
C THR A 54 16.55 -17.86 32.63
N VAL A 55 16.35 -18.91 33.40
CA VAL A 55 15.20 -19.11 34.29
C VAL A 55 15.64 -18.79 35.72
N THR A 56 15.02 -17.82 36.34
CA THR A 56 15.27 -17.43 37.72
C THR A 56 14.02 -17.63 38.55
N PHE A 57 14.10 -18.46 39.60
CA PHE A 57 13.01 -18.72 40.53
C PHE A 57 13.05 -17.67 41.67
N LEU A 58 12.06 -16.80 41.68
CA LEU A 58 11.98 -15.69 42.64
C LEU A 58 11.40 -16.17 43.95
N ASN A 59 11.71 -15.42 45.05
CA ASN A 59 11.28 -15.77 46.40
C ASN A 59 9.75 -15.69 46.62
N ASP A 60 9.04 -14.89 45.76
CA ASP A 60 7.60 -14.71 45.82
C ASP A 60 6.82 -15.75 44.97
N GLY A 61 7.51 -16.80 44.49
CA GLY A 61 6.94 -17.87 43.72
C GLY A 61 6.76 -17.57 42.22
N ARG A 62 7.17 -16.39 41.76
CA ARG A 62 7.24 -16.09 40.33
C ARG A 62 8.50 -16.66 39.70
N ILE A 63 8.44 -16.88 38.41
CA ILE A 63 9.59 -17.25 37.57
C ILE A 63 9.88 -16.09 36.66
N GLU A 64 11.12 -15.61 36.66
CA GLU A 64 11.62 -14.71 35.64
C GLU A 64 12.33 -15.51 34.56
N LEU A 65 11.88 -15.38 33.32
CA LEU A 65 12.48 -15.99 32.15
C LEU A 65 13.05 -14.91 31.22
N ALA A 66 14.37 -14.83 31.18
CA ALA A 66 15.08 -13.96 30.26
C ALA A 66 15.56 -14.78 29.05
N VAL A 67 15.26 -14.32 27.84
CA VAL A 67 15.68 -14.94 26.57
C VAL A 67 16.52 -13.96 25.77
N ASP A 68 17.57 -14.48 25.12
CA ASP A 68 18.49 -13.71 24.30
C ASP A 68 18.97 -14.59 23.14
N GLY A 69 18.72 -14.22 21.88
CA GLY A 69 19.21 -15.04 20.78
C GLY A 69 18.78 -14.62 19.38
N SER A 70 19.08 -15.51 18.45
CA SER A 70 18.91 -15.28 17.02
C SER A 70 17.56 -15.81 16.53
N LEU A 71 16.86 -14.94 15.78
CA LEU A 71 15.66 -15.30 15.02
C LEU A 71 15.98 -15.52 13.52
N LYS A 72 17.23 -15.83 13.17
CA LYS A 72 17.65 -15.97 11.76
C LYS A 72 16.79 -17.00 11.01
N ASP A 73 16.53 -18.15 11.64
CA ASP A 73 15.81 -19.25 11.02
C ASP A 73 14.28 -19.21 11.26
N THR A 74 13.78 -18.03 11.62
CA THR A 74 12.36 -17.73 11.84
C THR A 74 11.88 -16.76 10.75
N ALA A 75 10.69 -16.98 10.18
CA ALA A 75 9.98 -15.98 9.42
C ALA A 75 8.99 -15.23 10.34
N ILE A 76 8.90 -13.92 10.16
CA ILE A 76 7.97 -13.06 10.89
C ILE A 76 7.20 -12.21 9.87
N ASP A 77 5.87 -12.23 9.95
CA ASP A 77 5.01 -11.54 9.00
C ASP A 77 3.98 -10.64 9.67
N TYR A 78 4.42 -9.47 10.03
CA TYR A 78 3.57 -8.34 10.41
C TYR A 78 3.70 -7.20 9.39
N ALA A 79 3.78 -7.54 8.09
CA ALA A 79 3.95 -6.56 7.03
C ALA A 79 2.84 -5.49 7.06
N PHE A 80 1.61 -5.84 7.44
CA PHE A 80 0.50 -4.90 7.63
C PHE A 80 0.74 -3.87 8.75
N LEU A 81 1.71 -4.13 9.64
CA LEU A 81 2.23 -3.20 10.64
C LEU A 81 3.63 -2.68 10.30
N GLY A 82 4.08 -2.79 9.05
CA GLY A 82 5.38 -2.29 8.61
C GLY A 82 6.59 -3.12 9.05
N PHE A 83 6.40 -4.37 9.48
CA PHE A 83 7.51 -5.27 9.84
C PHE A 83 7.34 -6.66 9.24
N ALA A 84 8.28 -7.08 8.43
CA ALA A 84 8.38 -8.45 7.94
C ALA A 84 9.83 -8.92 7.94
N LYS A 85 10.03 -10.24 8.02
CA LYS A 85 11.33 -10.88 8.01
C LYS A 85 11.22 -12.28 7.39
N GLU A 86 12.05 -12.57 6.42
CA GLU A 86 12.14 -13.90 5.82
C GLU A 86 13.16 -14.78 6.58
N ILE A 87 13.06 -16.12 6.41
CA ILE A 87 14.06 -17.06 6.91
C ILE A 87 15.42 -16.72 6.26
N GLY A 88 16.49 -16.75 7.06
CA GLY A 88 17.85 -16.41 6.63
C GLY A 88 18.24 -14.95 6.89
N GLU A 89 17.29 -14.04 7.06
CA GLU A 89 17.61 -12.65 7.42
C GLU A 89 18.07 -12.54 8.89
N PRO A 90 19.19 -11.85 9.15
CA PRO A 90 19.65 -11.62 10.51
C PRO A 90 18.63 -10.84 11.33
N CYS A 91 18.25 -11.40 12.47
CA CYS A 91 17.39 -10.73 13.45
C CYS A 91 17.76 -11.25 14.84
N HIS A 92 17.78 -10.38 15.83
CA HIS A 92 18.10 -10.70 17.20
C HIS A 92 16.99 -10.23 18.14
N ALA A 93 16.63 -11.06 19.10
CA ALA A 93 15.61 -10.71 20.08
C ALA A 93 16.10 -10.95 21.51
N LYS A 94 15.72 -10.02 22.41
CA LYS A 94 15.85 -10.17 23.84
C LYS A 94 14.49 -9.91 24.47
N ALA A 95 14.14 -10.70 25.48
CA ALA A 95 12.93 -10.45 26.25
C ALA A 95 13.10 -10.95 27.70
N THR A 96 12.44 -10.29 28.64
CA THR A 96 12.32 -10.74 30.03
C THR A 96 10.85 -10.86 30.38
N MET A 97 10.44 -12.04 30.80
CA MET A 97 9.05 -12.43 31.06
C MET A 97 8.89 -12.79 32.53
N LEU A 98 7.77 -12.42 33.15
CA LEU A 98 7.36 -12.88 34.45
C LEU A 98 6.21 -13.89 34.31
N ILE A 99 6.40 -15.06 34.91
CA ILE A 99 5.47 -16.19 34.87
C ILE A 99 5.07 -16.52 36.31
N LYS A 100 3.80 -16.72 36.57
CA LYS A 100 3.25 -17.17 37.84
C LYS A 100 2.23 -18.26 37.63
N ASP A 101 2.32 -19.36 38.39
CA ASP A 101 1.41 -20.52 38.30
C ASP A 101 1.31 -21.07 36.88
N GLY A 102 2.44 -21.10 36.14
CA GLY A 102 2.51 -21.56 34.77
C GLY A 102 1.91 -20.58 33.73
N LYS A 103 1.50 -19.36 34.12
CA LYS A 103 0.87 -18.38 33.23
C LYS A 103 1.75 -17.13 33.09
N LEU A 104 1.88 -16.66 31.85
CA LEU A 104 2.51 -15.38 31.57
C LEU A 104 1.75 -14.26 32.29
N GLN A 105 2.45 -13.41 33.00
CA GLN A 105 1.91 -12.19 33.62
C GLN A 105 2.24 -10.96 32.78
N GLU A 106 3.51 -10.82 32.45
CA GLU A 106 3.99 -9.72 31.62
C GLU A 106 5.33 -10.07 30.96
N VAL A 107 5.63 -9.37 29.87
CA VAL A 107 6.98 -9.18 29.33
C VAL A 107 7.41 -7.80 29.77
N THR A 108 8.30 -7.72 30.74
CA THR A 108 8.73 -6.46 31.36
C THR A 108 9.53 -5.61 30.38
N HIS A 109 10.26 -6.29 29.49
CA HIS A 109 11.04 -5.66 28.44
C HIS A 109 11.24 -6.62 27.27
N PHE A 110 11.10 -6.11 26.05
CA PHE A 110 11.60 -6.77 24.85
C PHE A 110 12.41 -5.80 23.98
N HIS A 111 13.37 -6.34 23.25
CA HIS A 111 14.18 -5.63 22.28
C HIS A 111 14.36 -6.50 21.04
N LEU A 112 13.90 -6.01 19.90
CA LEU A 112 14.03 -6.65 18.58
C LEU A 112 14.95 -5.82 17.71
N ILE A 113 15.93 -6.47 17.06
CA ILE A 113 16.92 -5.82 16.19
C ILE A 113 16.97 -6.58 14.86
N LYS A 114 16.64 -5.91 13.76
CA LYS A 114 16.77 -6.41 12.38
C LYS A 114 17.48 -5.34 11.55
N SER A 115 18.75 -5.54 11.21
CA SER A 115 19.55 -4.54 10.47
C SER A 115 19.45 -3.15 11.15
N LEU A 116 18.90 -2.14 10.46
CA LEU A 116 18.71 -0.79 10.97
C LEU A 116 17.37 -0.59 11.69
N PHE A 117 16.52 -1.62 11.74
CA PHE A 117 15.25 -1.59 12.48
C PHE A 117 15.48 -2.05 13.93
N THR A 118 14.95 -1.28 14.86
CA THR A 118 14.87 -1.67 16.28
C THR A 118 13.46 -1.41 16.80
N ALA A 119 12.99 -2.29 17.69
CA ALA A 119 11.76 -2.09 18.44
C ALA A 119 11.97 -2.49 19.90
N THR A 120 11.54 -1.63 20.82
CA THR A 120 11.60 -1.89 22.26
C THR A 120 10.24 -1.65 22.88
N GLY A 121 9.93 -2.42 23.92
CA GLY A 121 8.64 -2.26 24.59
C GLY A 121 8.43 -3.26 25.71
N LYS A 122 7.15 -3.42 26.06
CA LYS A 122 6.66 -4.34 27.10
C LYS A 122 5.34 -4.96 26.66
N MET A 123 4.96 -6.06 27.31
CA MET A 123 3.66 -6.71 27.06
C MET A 123 3.02 -7.05 28.39
N THR A 124 1.70 -7.06 28.45
CA THR A 124 0.93 -7.53 29.60
C THR A 124 0.05 -8.69 29.19
N ALA A 125 -0.22 -9.59 30.12
CA ALA A 125 -1.15 -10.69 29.90
C ALA A 125 -2.42 -10.55 30.78
N ASP A 126 -3.47 -11.29 30.41
CA ASP A 126 -4.67 -11.41 31.24
C ASP A 126 -4.51 -12.50 32.33
N SER A 127 -5.54 -12.72 33.14
CA SER A 127 -5.53 -13.72 34.23
C SER A 127 -5.39 -15.16 33.72
N GLN A 128 -5.56 -15.41 32.44
CA GLN A 128 -5.38 -16.71 31.79
C GLN A 128 -3.98 -16.88 31.18
N GLY A 129 -3.14 -15.82 31.20
CA GLY A 129 -1.81 -15.80 30.59
C GLY A 129 -1.78 -15.42 29.12
N ARG A 130 -2.94 -15.00 28.54
CA ARG A 130 -3.02 -14.57 27.15
C ARG A 130 -2.60 -13.10 27.04
N LEU A 131 -2.00 -12.73 25.92
CA LEU A 131 -1.58 -11.33 25.67
C LEU A 131 -2.79 -10.39 25.75
N LYS A 132 -2.67 -9.33 26.56
CA LYS A 132 -3.67 -8.28 26.72
C LYS A 132 -3.24 -7.00 26.00
N THR A 133 -1.98 -6.61 26.16
CA THR A 133 -1.43 -5.43 25.47
C THR A 133 0.00 -5.66 25.03
N ILE A 134 0.39 -5.04 23.93
CA ILE A 134 1.78 -4.83 23.55
C ILE A 134 1.98 -3.31 23.45
N ASP A 135 2.86 -2.76 24.28
CA ASP A 135 3.27 -1.36 24.22
C ASP A 135 4.67 -1.29 23.63
N VAL A 136 4.79 -0.89 22.37
CA VAL A 136 6.06 -0.61 21.71
C VAL A 136 6.43 0.84 21.98
N ALA A 137 7.35 1.03 22.92
CA ALA A 137 7.76 2.35 23.39
C ALA A 137 8.56 3.13 22.32
N GLU A 138 9.32 2.40 21.51
CA GLU A 138 10.10 2.97 20.40
C GLU A 138 10.17 1.97 19.24
N ILE A 139 9.89 2.47 18.05
CA ILE A 139 10.22 1.86 16.75
C ILE A 139 11.19 2.81 16.07
N LYS A 140 12.36 2.31 15.66
CA LYS A 140 13.40 3.09 15.02
C LYS A 140 13.92 2.39 13.78
N ALA A 141 13.87 3.07 12.65
CA ALA A 141 14.41 2.64 11.36
C ALA A 141 14.74 3.90 10.51
N PRO A 142 15.39 3.79 9.37
CA PRO A 142 15.74 4.96 8.55
C PRO A 142 14.57 5.89 8.21
N LYS A 143 13.37 5.32 8.02
CA LYS A 143 12.13 6.06 7.72
C LYS A 143 11.06 5.92 8.81
N ALA A 144 11.37 5.33 9.96
CA ALA A 144 10.43 5.15 11.05
C ALA A 144 11.00 5.66 12.38
N PHE A 145 10.22 6.50 13.04
CA PHE A 145 10.42 6.89 14.44
C PHE A 145 9.04 7.07 15.07
N ALA A 146 8.56 6.01 15.72
CA ALA A 146 7.18 5.89 16.18
C ALA A 146 7.08 5.07 17.47
N LYS A 147 5.88 5.09 18.04
CA LYS A 147 5.43 4.17 19.10
C LYS A 147 4.19 3.45 18.57
N ALA A 148 3.97 2.25 19.07
CA ALA A 148 2.77 1.50 18.75
C ALA A 148 2.17 0.87 20.02
N ARG A 149 0.85 0.69 19.99
CA ARG A 149 0.12 -0.06 20.99
C ARG A 149 -0.82 -1.03 20.29
N VAL A 150 -0.81 -2.28 20.74
CA VAL A 150 -1.75 -3.31 20.32
C VAL A 150 -2.53 -3.76 21.55
N ASP A 151 -3.84 -3.62 21.52
CA ASP A 151 -4.76 -4.13 22.53
C ASP A 151 -5.48 -5.36 21.96
N PHE A 152 -5.53 -6.44 22.73
CA PHE A 152 -6.16 -7.73 22.37
C PHE A 152 -7.51 -7.85 23.07
N ALA A 153 -8.52 -8.25 22.30
CA ALA A 153 -9.80 -8.68 22.82
C ALA A 153 -10.05 -10.12 22.39
N TYR A 154 -10.63 -10.95 23.29
CA TYR A 154 -10.90 -12.37 23.04
C TYR A 154 -12.40 -12.69 23.05
N HIS A 155 -13.22 -11.76 23.50
CA HIS A 155 -14.68 -11.92 23.58
C HIS A 155 -15.38 -10.70 23.00
N PRO A 156 -16.50 -10.86 22.25
CA PRO A 156 -17.15 -12.13 21.87
C PRO A 156 -16.39 -12.94 20.83
N ALA A 157 -15.45 -12.33 20.11
CA ALA A 157 -14.55 -12.94 19.13
C ALA A 157 -13.15 -12.32 19.25
N PRO A 158 -12.08 -13.00 18.79
CA PRO A 158 -10.74 -12.43 18.76
C PRO A 158 -10.69 -11.14 17.91
N ALA A 159 -10.12 -10.08 18.47
CA ALA A 159 -9.98 -8.80 17.78
C ALA A 159 -8.74 -8.03 18.27
N LEU A 160 -8.21 -7.17 17.41
CA LEU A 160 -7.08 -6.30 17.70
C LEU A 160 -7.49 -4.83 17.58
N LYS A 161 -6.90 -4.00 18.42
CA LYS A 161 -6.86 -2.56 18.21
C LYS A 161 -5.41 -2.11 18.16
N VAL A 162 -5.01 -1.56 17.03
CA VAL A 162 -3.64 -1.10 16.78
C VAL A 162 -3.64 0.43 16.74
N THR A 163 -2.77 1.04 17.51
CA THR A 163 -2.56 2.49 17.50
C THR A 163 -1.09 2.78 17.24
N VAL A 164 -0.80 3.57 16.19
CA VAL A 164 0.56 4.03 15.87
C VAL A 164 0.61 5.54 15.93
N SER A 165 1.63 6.07 16.58
CA SER A 165 1.85 7.52 16.69
C SER A 165 3.34 7.85 16.72
N GLY A 166 3.72 9.02 16.21
CA GLY A 166 5.11 9.45 16.20
C GLY A 166 5.47 10.43 15.10
N ASP A 167 6.75 10.57 14.83
CA ASP A 167 7.21 11.46 13.77
C ASP A 167 7.11 10.81 12.38
N SER A 168 7.50 9.55 12.27
CA SER A 168 7.56 8.87 10.97
C SER A 168 7.23 7.39 11.09
N TYR A 169 6.51 6.84 10.09
CA TYR A 169 6.20 5.42 10.01
C TYR A 169 6.33 4.93 8.58
N ASP A 170 6.88 3.71 8.41
CA ASP A 170 7.18 3.15 7.10
C ASP A 170 6.35 1.89 6.84
N LEU A 171 5.50 1.95 5.81
CA LEU A 171 4.70 0.84 5.29
C LEU A 171 5.19 0.34 3.93
N THR A 172 6.39 0.74 3.51
CA THR A 172 6.94 0.36 2.19
C THR A 172 7.03 -1.16 2.04
N GLU A 173 7.49 -1.87 3.08
CA GLU A 173 7.56 -3.35 3.10
C GLU A 173 6.19 -4.02 2.87
N PHE A 174 5.11 -3.47 3.42
CA PHE A 174 3.76 -3.99 3.21
C PHE A 174 3.35 -3.96 1.73
N PHE A 175 3.58 -2.82 1.08
CA PHE A 175 3.24 -2.67 -0.34
C PHE A 175 4.16 -3.50 -1.25
N ASP A 176 5.43 -3.65 -0.92
CA ASP A 176 6.39 -4.45 -1.68
C ASP A 176 6.08 -5.94 -1.57
N LYS A 177 5.73 -6.43 -0.38
CA LYS A 177 5.31 -7.79 -0.16
C LYS A 177 4.03 -8.12 -0.94
N LYS A 178 3.03 -7.23 -0.88
CA LYS A 178 1.79 -7.37 -1.64
C LYS A 178 2.03 -7.47 -3.15
N LYS A 179 3.04 -6.77 -3.68
CA LYS A 179 3.46 -6.88 -5.08
C LYS A 179 4.11 -8.23 -5.39
N LYS A 180 4.97 -8.76 -4.51
CA LYS A 180 5.61 -10.09 -4.66
C LYS A 180 4.56 -11.21 -4.61
N GLU A 181 3.65 -11.19 -3.63
CA GLU A 181 2.58 -12.17 -3.50
C GLU A 181 1.66 -12.20 -4.72
N SER A 182 1.31 -11.04 -5.27
CA SER A 182 0.54 -10.96 -6.53
C SER A 182 1.29 -11.61 -7.69
N ALA A 183 2.62 -11.52 -7.73
CA ALA A 183 3.44 -12.16 -8.75
C ALA A 183 3.54 -13.70 -8.57
N GLU A 184 3.51 -14.19 -7.33
CA GLU A 184 3.52 -15.63 -7.01
C GLU A 184 2.14 -16.27 -7.21
N GLN A 185 1.06 -15.58 -6.86
CA GLN A 185 -0.33 -16.03 -7.07
C GLN A 185 -0.69 -16.19 -8.55
N LYS A 186 0.04 -15.52 -9.47
CA LYS A 186 -0.05 -15.77 -10.92
C LYS A 186 0.07 -17.25 -11.28
N LYS A 187 0.92 -17.99 -10.55
CA LYS A 187 1.15 -19.43 -10.78
C LYS A 187 0.00 -20.31 -10.32
N SER A 188 -0.82 -19.84 -9.37
CA SER A 188 -1.89 -20.64 -8.73
C SER A 188 -3.30 -20.35 -9.28
N LYS A 189 -3.47 -19.36 -10.16
CA LYS A 189 -4.79 -18.92 -10.70
C LYS A 189 -5.84 -18.54 -9.65
N SER A 190 -5.46 -18.41 -8.38
CA SER A 190 -6.36 -18.04 -7.28
C SER A 190 -5.85 -16.75 -6.64
N PHE A 191 -6.60 -15.66 -6.79
CA PHE A 191 -6.31 -14.39 -6.15
C PHE A 191 -7.13 -14.28 -4.87
N LYS A 192 -6.46 -14.42 -3.72
CA LYS A 192 -7.02 -14.19 -2.40
C LYS A 192 -6.51 -12.84 -1.86
N ASP A 193 -7.39 -12.09 -1.20
CA ASP A 193 -6.97 -10.89 -0.52
C ASP A 193 -6.31 -11.27 0.82
N PRO A 194 -5.02 -11.03 1.02
CA PRO A 194 -4.36 -11.42 2.27
C PRO A 194 -4.96 -10.72 3.51
N LEU A 195 -5.69 -9.63 3.32
CA LEU A 195 -6.36 -8.93 4.42
C LEU A 195 -7.66 -9.64 4.87
N GLU A 196 -8.18 -10.62 4.12
CA GLU A 196 -9.34 -11.43 4.55
C GLU A 196 -9.03 -12.39 5.68
N ASP A 197 -7.80 -12.89 5.75
CA ASP A 197 -7.38 -13.85 6.77
C ASP A 197 -6.95 -13.18 8.07
N ILE A 198 -6.84 -11.84 8.09
CA ILE A 198 -6.53 -11.08 9.29
C ILE A 198 -7.76 -11.10 10.21
N MET A 199 -7.55 -11.37 11.51
CA MET A 199 -8.60 -11.23 12.52
C MET A 199 -9.15 -9.79 12.54
N ASP A 200 -10.33 -9.61 13.10
CA ASP A 200 -10.95 -8.28 13.23
C ASP A 200 -9.95 -7.30 13.86
N THR A 201 -9.62 -6.25 13.13
CA THR A 201 -8.56 -5.31 13.53
C THR A 201 -8.99 -3.88 13.27
N ASP A 202 -8.96 -3.06 14.31
CA ASP A 202 -9.12 -1.62 14.21
C ASP A 202 -7.75 -0.94 14.27
N ILE A 203 -7.42 -0.16 13.25
CA ILE A 203 -6.12 0.51 13.12
C ILE A 203 -6.33 2.01 13.19
N VAL A 204 -5.54 2.69 14.02
CA VAL A 204 -5.47 4.16 14.11
C VAL A 204 -4.00 4.57 13.96
N VAL A 205 -3.74 5.43 13.00
CA VAL A 205 -2.38 5.95 12.74
C VAL A 205 -2.40 7.47 12.75
N GLY A 206 -1.50 8.07 13.52
CA GLY A 206 -1.27 9.52 13.55
C GLY A 206 0.23 9.82 13.58
N VAL A 207 0.80 10.23 12.43
CA VAL A 207 2.24 10.48 12.28
C VAL A 207 2.51 11.71 11.42
N ASN A 208 3.66 12.38 11.64
CA ASN A 208 4.02 13.51 10.81
C ASN A 208 4.39 13.09 9.39
N LYS A 209 4.92 11.86 9.20
CA LYS A 209 5.27 11.31 7.88
C LYS A 209 4.88 9.84 7.81
N LEU A 210 4.05 9.49 6.84
CA LEU A 210 3.76 8.09 6.47
C LEU A 210 4.41 7.77 5.12
N TRP A 211 5.27 6.75 5.09
CA TRP A 211 5.91 6.27 3.87
C TRP A 211 5.16 5.05 3.32
N THR A 212 4.80 5.10 2.06
CA THR A 212 4.21 3.98 1.30
C THR A 212 5.10 3.61 0.11
N ASN A 213 6.09 4.46 -0.17
CA ASN A 213 7.09 4.32 -1.22
C ASN A 213 8.39 5.00 -0.78
N ASP A 214 9.46 4.89 -1.60
CA ASP A 214 10.78 5.38 -1.24
C ASP A 214 11.01 6.89 -1.43
N THR A 215 10.09 7.60 -2.08
CA THR A 215 10.37 8.94 -2.60
C THR A 215 9.52 10.05 -2.00
N VAL A 216 8.24 9.80 -1.70
CA VAL A 216 7.31 10.84 -1.24
C VAL A 216 6.51 10.34 -0.06
N PRO A 217 6.65 10.94 1.15
CA PRO A 217 5.78 10.63 2.27
C PRO A 217 4.46 11.40 2.19
N ILE A 218 3.43 10.86 2.82
CA ILE A 218 2.25 11.63 3.22
C ILE A 218 2.60 12.34 4.51
N THR A 219 2.51 13.65 4.55
CA THR A 219 2.82 14.45 5.76
C THR A 219 1.56 14.77 6.55
N HIS A 220 1.70 14.99 7.87
CA HIS A 220 0.58 15.23 8.80
C HIS A 220 -0.53 14.18 8.63
N PHE A 221 -0.12 12.92 8.55
CA PHE A 221 -1.02 11.81 8.27
C PHE A 221 -1.87 11.46 9.49
N ALA A 222 -3.17 11.34 9.27
CA ALA A 222 -4.11 10.72 10.19
C ALA A 222 -5.00 9.74 9.44
N GLY A 223 -5.08 8.51 9.93
CA GLY A 223 -5.84 7.44 9.30
C GLY A 223 -6.49 6.50 10.29
N LYS A 224 -7.63 5.95 9.89
CA LYS A 224 -8.33 4.86 10.57
C LYS A 224 -8.70 3.81 9.55
N ALA A 225 -8.54 2.54 9.91
CA ALA A 225 -9.00 1.43 9.10
C ALA A 225 -9.63 0.37 10.00
N GLU A 226 -10.70 -0.23 9.52
CA GLU A 226 -11.36 -1.38 10.12
C GLU A 226 -11.20 -2.57 9.16
N LEU A 227 -10.48 -3.57 9.58
CA LEU A 227 -10.35 -4.85 8.90
C LEU A 227 -11.32 -5.83 9.56
N ARG A 228 -12.03 -6.62 8.76
CA ARG A 228 -12.95 -7.67 9.25
C ARG A 228 -12.63 -8.98 8.57
N HIS A 229 -12.55 -10.03 9.37
CA HIS A 229 -12.28 -11.38 8.89
C HIS A 229 -13.29 -11.78 7.81
N GLY A 230 -12.82 -12.38 6.71
CA GLY A 230 -13.64 -12.74 5.55
C GLY A 230 -14.03 -11.57 4.63
N ILE A 231 -13.76 -10.32 5.02
CA ILE A 231 -14.12 -9.11 4.25
C ILE A 231 -12.88 -8.37 3.75
N GLY A 232 -11.81 -8.35 4.57
CA GLY A 232 -10.67 -7.46 4.41
C GLY A 232 -11.00 -6.05 4.89
N VAL A 233 -10.68 -5.02 4.11
CA VAL A 233 -11.01 -3.63 4.47
C VAL A 233 -12.53 -3.43 4.48
N HIS A 234 -13.08 -3.15 5.67
CA HIS A 234 -14.48 -2.81 5.89
C HIS A 234 -14.73 -1.30 5.88
N ARG A 235 -13.87 -0.53 6.54
CA ARG A 235 -13.90 0.93 6.53
C ARG A 235 -12.50 1.49 6.53
N MET A 236 -12.28 2.62 5.85
CA MET A 236 -11.00 3.31 5.87
C MET A 236 -11.21 4.81 5.64
N ASN A 237 -10.60 5.62 6.49
CA ASN A 237 -10.59 7.07 6.36
C ASN A 237 -9.15 7.54 6.53
N MET A 238 -8.66 8.30 5.59
CA MET A 238 -7.29 8.82 5.62
C MET A 238 -7.27 10.28 5.18
N VAL A 239 -6.47 11.08 5.88
CA VAL A 239 -6.18 12.46 5.51
C VAL A 239 -4.69 12.70 5.64
N GLY A 240 -4.14 13.56 4.79
CA GLY A 240 -2.75 13.97 4.86
C GLY A 240 -2.42 15.04 3.86
N ASN A 241 -1.16 15.46 3.86
CA ASN A 241 -0.64 16.51 2.99
C ASN A 241 0.57 15.98 2.23
N TYR A 242 1.11 16.78 1.30
CA TYR A 242 2.34 16.50 0.59
C TYR A 242 3.33 17.65 0.75
N GLY A 243 4.59 17.32 1.06
CA GLY A 243 5.62 18.30 1.31
C GLY A 243 5.39 19.11 2.60
N SER A 244 5.92 20.33 2.65
CA SER A 244 5.81 21.22 3.80
C SER A 244 4.56 22.11 3.79
N SER A 245 3.87 22.22 2.65
CA SER A 245 2.66 23.03 2.53
C SER A 245 1.45 22.32 3.13
N ARG A 246 0.71 23.02 3.99
CA ARG A 246 -0.56 22.52 4.54
C ARG A 246 -1.73 22.66 3.57
N ASP A 247 -1.55 23.37 2.45
CA ASP A 247 -2.60 23.60 1.46
C ASP A 247 -2.74 22.45 0.47
N VAL A 248 -1.73 21.59 0.37
CA VAL A 248 -1.76 20.38 -0.49
C VAL A 248 -2.31 19.21 0.30
N LYS A 249 -3.56 18.85 0.05
CA LYS A 249 -4.32 17.87 0.84
C LYS A 249 -4.68 16.64 0.03
N MET A 250 -4.73 15.50 0.72
CA MET A 250 -5.34 14.26 0.27
C MET A 250 -6.38 13.80 1.29
N LYS A 251 -7.52 13.33 0.81
CA LYS A 251 -8.53 12.64 1.60
C LYS A 251 -8.95 11.36 0.87
N LEU A 252 -9.04 10.26 1.61
CA LEU A 252 -9.59 9.01 1.13
C LEU A 252 -10.62 8.51 2.14
N ASP A 253 -11.82 8.24 1.65
CA ASP A 253 -12.89 7.60 2.44
C ASP A 253 -13.34 6.32 1.72
N PHE A 254 -13.41 5.24 2.46
CA PHE A 254 -13.96 3.97 2.02
C PHE A 254 -14.92 3.46 3.07
N GLU A 255 -16.21 3.39 2.74
CA GLU A 255 -17.28 3.12 3.70
C GLU A 255 -18.35 2.19 3.14
N PRO A 256 -18.94 1.31 3.98
CA PRO A 256 -20.09 0.51 3.59
C PRO A 256 -21.32 1.40 3.36
N ARG A 257 -22.08 1.13 2.29
CA ARG A 257 -23.36 1.72 1.97
C ARG A 257 -24.35 0.66 1.48
N GLY A 258 -25.15 0.13 2.39
CA GLY A 258 -26.01 -1.02 2.12
C GLY A 258 -25.19 -2.26 1.83
N GLU A 259 -25.41 -2.90 0.69
CA GLU A 259 -24.67 -4.08 0.24
C GLU A 259 -23.37 -3.76 -0.51
N GLU A 260 -23.11 -2.50 -0.82
CA GLU A 260 -21.94 -2.02 -1.52
C GLU A 260 -21.03 -1.20 -0.60
N TYR A 261 -19.85 -0.87 -1.10
CA TYR A 261 -18.94 0.07 -0.46
C TYR A 261 -18.70 1.26 -1.38
N MET A 262 -18.59 2.44 -0.82
CA MET A 262 -18.24 3.66 -1.55
C MET A 262 -16.80 4.04 -1.26
N LEU A 263 -16.02 4.21 -2.32
CA LEU A 263 -14.68 4.80 -2.28
C LEU A 263 -14.76 6.23 -2.82
N THR A 264 -14.22 7.17 -2.06
CA THR A 264 -13.96 8.54 -2.54
C THR A 264 -12.51 8.91 -2.27
N VAL A 265 -11.85 9.52 -3.26
CA VAL A 265 -10.50 10.09 -3.12
C VAL A 265 -10.53 11.50 -3.67
N ASP A 266 -10.18 12.46 -2.83
CA ASP A 266 -10.05 13.87 -3.20
C ASP A 266 -8.63 14.34 -2.93
N SER A 267 -8.01 15.02 -3.90
CA SER A 267 -6.69 15.61 -3.72
C SER A 267 -6.46 16.79 -4.65
N ASN A 268 -5.75 17.79 -4.16
CA ASN A 268 -5.25 18.88 -5.00
C ASN A 268 -3.82 18.63 -5.52
N ASN A 269 -3.31 17.39 -5.42
CA ASN A 269 -2.08 16.92 -6.07
C ASN A 269 -2.23 15.48 -6.51
N ALA A 270 -2.82 15.28 -7.69
CA ALA A 270 -3.05 13.96 -8.29
C ALA A 270 -1.75 13.15 -8.42
N GLY A 271 -0.68 13.77 -8.89
CA GLY A 271 0.60 13.10 -9.10
C GLY A 271 1.14 12.49 -7.80
N SER A 272 1.22 13.28 -6.72
CA SER A 272 1.65 12.78 -5.42
C SER A 272 0.70 11.72 -4.87
N THR A 273 -0.62 11.90 -5.03
CA THR A 273 -1.62 10.93 -4.56
C THR A 273 -1.49 9.60 -5.27
N LEU A 274 -1.43 9.59 -6.60
CA LEU A 274 -1.27 8.36 -7.38
C LEU A 274 0.05 7.64 -7.05
N LYS A 275 1.11 8.40 -6.79
CA LYS A 275 2.42 7.87 -6.40
C LYS A 275 2.40 7.23 -5.01
N VAL A 276 1.81 7.85 -4.00
CA VAL A 276 1.72 7.25 -2.66
C VAL A 276 0.76 6.07 -2.62
N LEU A 277 -0.27 6.05 -3.47
CA LEU A 277 -1.15 4.90 -3.67
C LEU A 277 -0.51 3.81 -4.55
N ARG A 278 0.69 4.05 -5.09
CA ARG A 278 1.43 3.16 -6.01
C ARG A 278 0.64 2.80 -7.28
N LEU A 279 -0.15 3.74 -7.77
CA LEU A 279 -0.95 3.57 -8.98
C LEU A 279 -0.24 4.11 -10.21
N TYR A 280 0.43 5.26 -10.10
CA TYR A 280 1.13 5.90 -11.22
C TYR A 280 2.18 6.89 -10.75
N ASP A 281 3.40 6.86 -11.33
CA ASP A 281 4.55 7.64 -10.86
C ASP A 281 4.87 8.87 -11.70
N ASN A 282 4.39 8.94 -12.95
CA ASN A 282 4.84 9.89 -13.96
C ASN A 282 3.88 11.08 -14.15
N MET A 283 3.05 11.37 -13.14
CA MET A 283 2.15 12.54 -13.14
C MET A 283 2.67 13.61 -12.16
N LYS A 284 2.53 14.88 -12.55
CA LYS A 284 2.87 16.05 -11.74
C LYS A 284 1.63 16.91 -11.52
N GLY A 285 1.41 17.36 -10.29
CA GLY A 285 0.31 18.24 -9.93
C GLY A 285 -1.07 17.62 -10.10
N GLY A 286 -2.05 18.44 -10.39
CA GLY A 286 -3.43 18.06 -10.73
C GLY A 286 -4.38 17.97 -9.55
N ASN A 287 -5.65 18.29 -9.81
CA ASN A 287 -6.75 18.08 -8.87
C ASN A 287 -7.43 16.74 -9.20
N LEU A 288 -7.39 15.80 -8.25
CA LEU A 288 -7.92 14.44 -8.41
C LEU A 288 -9.25 14.30 -7.68
N LYS A 289 -10.22 13.69 -8.33
CA LYS A 289 -11.42 13.15 -7.70
C LYS A 289 -11.69 11.75 -8.23
N ILE A 290 -11.79 10.76 -7.33
CA ILE A 290 -12.22 9.40 -7.64
C ILE A 290 -13.48 9.12 -6.84
N GLU A 291 -14.50 8.59 -7.50
CA GLU A 291 -15.73 8.09 -6.90
C GLU A 291 -15.99 6.70 -7.48
N ALA A 292 -16.04 5.68 -6.62
CA ALA A 292 -16.25 4.30 -7.06
C ALA A 292 -17.05 3.50 -6.03
N LYS A 293 -17.79 2.53 -6.54
CA LYS A 293 -18.49 1.53 -5.75
C LYS A 293 -17.76 0.20 -5.83
N ARG A 294 -17.65 -0.49 -4.70
CA ARG A 294 -17.16 -1.86 -4.61
C ARG A 294 -18.32 -2.80 -4.32
N ASP A 295 -18.46 -3.84 -5.12
CA ASP A 295 -19.43 -4.90 -4.89
C ASP A 295 -18.92 -5.96 -3.89
N LYS A 296 -19.75 -6.95 -3.58
CA LYS A 296 -19.41 -8.08 -2.70
C LYS A 296 -18.28 -8.98 -3.24
N TYR A 297 -18.03 -8.94 -4.54
CA TYR A 297 -16.93 -9.69 -5.18
C TYR A 297 -15.63 -8.88 -5.24
N LYS A 298 -15.59 -7.72 -4.56
CA LYS A 298 -14.46 -6.77 -4.53
C LYS A 298 -14.16 -6.10 -5.88
N ASN A 299 -15.08 -6.14 -6.83
CA ASN A 299 -14.95 -5.37 -8.06
C ASN A 299 -15.30 -3.90 -7.80
N PHE A 300 -14.56 -3.00 -8.42
CA PHE A 300 -14.84 -1.57 -8.37
C PHE A 300 -15.40 -1.10 -9.71
N ARG A 301 -16.32 -0.16 -9.63
CA ARG A 301 -16.82 0.60 -10.79
C ARG A 301 -16.99 2.06 -10.41
N GLY A 302 -16.45 2.96 -11.21
CA GLY A 302 -16.47 4.37 -10.87
C GLY A 302 -15.90 5.28 -11.93
N HIS A 303 -15.59 6.50 -11.49
CA HIS A 303 -15.03 7.56 -12.33
C HIS A 303 -13.82 8.17 -11.65
N ALA A 304 -12.76 8.40 -12.44
CA ALA A 304 -11.61 9.20 -12.05
C ALA A 304 -11.59 10.49 -12.89
N ARG A 305 -11.53 11.63 -12.21
CA ARG A 305 -11.40 12.95 -12.84
C ARG A 305 -10.14 13.62 -12.36
N ILE A 306 -9.34 14.13 -13.28
CA ILE A 306 -8.13 14.88 -12.94
C ILE A 306 -8.14 16.17 -13.75
N ARG A 307 -7.81 17.30 -13.10
CA ARG A 307 -7.70 18.61 -13.76
C ARG A 307 -6.31 19.19 -13.54
N ASP A 308 -5.80 19.92 -14.53
CA ASP A 308 -4.59 20.76 -14.46
C ASP A 308 -3.34 19.96 -14.02
N PHE A 309 -2.99 18.92 -14.77
CA PHE A 309 -1.85 18.04 -14.50
C PHE A 309 -0.87 17.97 -15.66
N ALA A 310 0.32 17.48 -15.40
CA ALA A 310 1.32 17.18 -16.42
C ALA A 310 1.74 15.70 -16.37
N LEU A 311 2.00 15.13 -17.55
CA LEU A 311 2.63 13.82 -17.71
C LEU A 311 4.06 14.00 -18.19
N ALA A 312 5.04 13.45 -17.47
CA ALA A 312 6.45 13.52 -17.80
C ALA A 312 7.07 12.11 -17.80
N ASN A 313 8.13 11.93 -18.61
CA ASN A 313 8.88 10.66 -18.64
C ASN A 313 7.99 9.42 -18.84
N THR A 314 7.02 9.50 -19.73
CA THR A 314 6.07 8.43 -20.00
C THR A 314 6.44 7.73 -21.31
N PRO A 315 7.12 6.55 -21.28
CA PRO A 315 7.65 5.90 -22.47
C PRO A 315 6.58 5.57 -23.53
N ILE A 316 5.39 5.16 -23.06
CA ILE A 316 4.26 4.83 -23.93
C ILE A 316 3.80 6.06 -24.72
N PHE A 317 3.72 7.22 -24.07
CA PHE A 317 3.36 8.49 -24.74
C PHE A 317 4.46 8.96 -25.69
N ALA A 318 5.73 8.87 -25.28
CA ALA A 318 6.85 9.24 -26.15
C ALA A 318 6.84 8.41 -27.44
N LYS A 319 6.67 7.10 -27.33
CA LYS A 319 6.61 6.18 -28.47
C LYS A 319 5.38 6.47 -29.34
N LEU A 320 4.21 6.70 -28.73
CA LEU A 320 2.98 7.00 -29.41
C LEU A 320 3.08 8.31 -30.22
N LEU A 321 3.62 9.38 -29.63
CA LEU A 321 3.85 10.66 -30.29
C LEU A 321 4.88 10.57 -31.43
N SER A 322 5.95 9.79 -31.21
CA SER A 322 6.99 9.56 -32.24
C SER A 322 6.41 8.85 -33.46
N VAL A 323 5.63 7.78 -33.28
CA VAL A 323 5.00 7.03 -34.38
C VAL A 323 3.93 7.86 -35.08
N ALA A 324 3.23 8.75 -34.35
CA ALA A 324 2.26 9.69 -34.92
C ALA A 324 2.92 10.88 -35.70
N SER A 325 4.24 10.86 -35.85
CA SER A 325 5.01 11.96 -36.48
C SER A 325 4.88 13.30 -35.73
N LEU A 326 4.63 13.24 -34.43
CA LEU A 326 4.55 14.40 -33.54
C LEU A 326 5.85 14.56 -32.72
N SER A 327 7.01 14.33 -33.36
CA SER A 327 8.31 14.28 -32.68
C SER A 327 8.69 15.57 -31.94
N GLY A 328 8.28 16.74 -32.43
CA GLY A 328 8.50 18.00 -31.71
C GLY A 328 7.83 18.09 -30.33
N ILE A 329 6.84 17.24 -30.03
CA ILE A 329 6.15 17.16 -28.75
C ILE A 329 6.89 16.22 -27.78
N VAL A 330 7.69 15.29 -28.31
CA VAL A 330 8.45 14.32 -27.49
C VAL A 330 9.48 15.02 -26.60
N ASP A 331 10.13 16.09 -27.10
CA ASP A 331 11.10 16.85 -26.31
C ASP A 331 10.46 17.55 -25.10
N VAL A 332 9.21 18.01 -25.24
CA VAL A 332 8.43 18.58 -24.14
C VAL A 332 8.08 17.51 -23.11
N LEU A 333 7.74 16.31 -23.56
CA LEU A 333 7.40 15.19 -22.67
C LEU A 333 8.59 14.75 -21.82
N THR A 334 9.81 14.76 -22.34
CA THR A 334 11.04 14.41 -21.63
C THR A 334 11.54 15.51 -20.69
N GLY A 335 11.14 16.74 -20.90
CA GLY A 335 11.48 17.91 -20.08
C GLY A 335 10.45 18.21 -18.99
N GLU A 336 9.70 19.29 -19.15
CA GLU A 336 8.70 19.74 -18.17
C GLU A 336 7.47 18.83 -18.11
N GLY A 337 7.18 18.09 -19.16
CA GLY A 337 6.03 17.23 -19.35
C GLY A 337 4.93 17.87 -20.20
N LEU A 338 4.04 17.02 -20.73
CA LEU A 338 2.85 17.46 -21.44
C LEU A 338 1.75 17.85 -20.46
N THR A 339 1.24 19.06 -20.57
CA THR A 339 0.16 19.57 -19.72
C THR A 339 -1.21 19.20 -20.27
N PHE A 340 -2.09 18.78 -19.37
CA PHE A 340 -3.47 18.46 -19.64
C PHE A 340 -4.38 19.23 -18.70
N THR A 341 -5.48 19.73 -19.24
CA THR A 341 -6.50 20.46 -18.48
C THR A 341 -7.49 19.53 -17.84
N HIS A 342 -7.82 18.41 -18.52
CA HIS A 342 -8.84 17.46 -18.04
C HIS A 342 -8.50 16.02 -18.43
N LEU A 343 -8.77 15.11 -17.48
CA LEU A 343 -8.96 13.69 -17.69
C LEU A 343 -10.30 13.29 -17.06
N ASN A 344 -11.15 12.63 -17.82
CA ASN A 344 -12.34 11.94 -17.33
C ASN A 344 -12.25 10.48 -17.75
N ALA A 345 -12.17 9.58 -16.79
CA ALA A 345 -11.97 8.15 -17.02
C ALA A 345 -13.01 7.35 -16.20
N PRO A 346 -14.12 6.93 -16.85
CA PRO A 346 -14.92 5.86 -16.28
C PRO A 346 -14.08 4.60 -16.21
N PHE A 347 -14.17 3.85 -15.12
CA PHE A 347 -13.40 2.63 -14.97
C PHE A 347 -14.16 1.51 -14.28
N SER A 348 -13.75 0.29 -14.56
CA SER A 348 -14.07 -0.89 -13.78
C SER A 348 -12.81 -1.66 -13.45
N TYR A 349 -12.76 -2.21 -12.24
CA TYR A 349 -11.69 -3.08 -11.79
C TYR A 349 -12.27 -4.41 -11.34
N THR A 350 -11.81 -5.50 -11.95
CA THR A 350 -12.21 -6.87 -11.60
C THR A 350 -11.16 -7.50 -10.72
N PHE A 351 -11.49 -7.75 -9.45
CA PHE A 351 -10.55 -8.25 -8.46
C PHE A 351 -9.96 -9.62 -8.83
N SER A 352 -10.79 -10.55 -9.30
CA SER A 352 -10.38 -11.93 -9.61
C SER A 352 -9.39 -12.04 -10.78
N THR A 353 -9.47 -11.12 -11.74
CA THR A 353 -8.59 -11.10 -12.92
C THR A 353 -7.52 -10.01 -12.86
N LYS A 354 -7.60 -9.11 -11.86
CA LYS A 354 -6.75 -7.91 -11.73
C LYS A 354 -6.81 -6.97 -12.94
N ASN A 355 -7.90 -7.02 -13.70
CA ASN A 355 -8.11 -6.15 -14.85
C ASN A 355 -8.69 -4.81 -14.41
N LEU A 356 -8.03 -3.74 -14.81
CA LEU A 356 -8.54 -2.38 -14.81
C LEU A 356 -8.95 -2.04 -16.24
N GLU A 357 -10.21 -1.70 -16.44
CA GLU A 357 -10.76 -1.42 -17.77
C GLU A 357 -11.34 0.00 -17.80
N THR A 358 -11.24 0.62 -18.95
CA THR A 358 -11.91 1.89 -19.26
C THR A 358 -12.57 1.84 -20.60
N ASP A 359 -13.76 2.41 -20.68
CA ASP A 359 -14.47 2.63 -21.95
C ASP A 359 -14.90 4.10 -22.01
N GLY A 360 -14.35 4.82 -23.00
CA GLY A 360 -14.61 6.23 -23.20
C GLY A 360 -13.81 7.17 -22.29
N ALA A 361 -12.64 6.77 -21.77
CA ALA A 361 -11.77 7.72 -21.12
C ALA A 361 -11.29 8.79 -22.10
N ARG A 362 -11.26 10.04 -21.62
CA ARG A 362 -10.93 11.22 -22.43
C ARG A 362 -9.97 12.10 -21.69
N MET A 363 -8.95 12.55 -22.40
CA MET A 363 -7.92 13.43 -21.85
C MET A 363 -7.61 14.51 -22.89
N PHE A 364 -7.56 15.75 -22.46
CA PHE A 364 -7.21 16.84 -23.35
C PHE A 364 -6.39 17.94 -22.65
N GLY A 365 -5.53 18.55 -23.44
CA GLY A 365 -4.62 19.60 -23.02
C GLY A 365 -4.35 20.62 -24.12
N SER A 366 -3.38 21.51 -23.90
CA SER A 366 -3.04 22.57 -24.83
C SER A 366 -2.42 22.08 -26.14
N VAL A 367 -1.83 20.88 -26.14
CA VAL A 367 -1.07 20.34 -27.30
C VAL A 367 -1.85 19.25 -28.02
N LEU A 368 -2.59 18.41 -27.31
CA LEU A 368 -3.34 17.30 -27.89
C LEU A 368 -4.49 16.83 -26.99
N GLY A 369 -5.45 16.15 -27.62
CA GLY A 369 -6.48 15.35 -26.96
C GLY A 369 -6.31 13.87 -27.24
N LEU A 370 -6.80 13.03 -26.33
CA LEU A 370 -6.75 11.58 -26.42
C LEU A 370 -8.09 10.98 -25.99
N THR A 371 -8.52 9.96 -26.70
CA THR A 371 -9.54 9.01 -26.21
C THR A 371 -8.88 7.68 -25.92
N ILE A 372 -9.35 6.96 -24.92
CA ILE A 372 -8.77 5.69 -24.49
C ILE A 372 -9.89 4.71 -24.19
N ASN A 373 -9.89 3.56 -24.86
CA ASN A 373 -10.69 2.39 -24.56
C ASN A 373 -9.73 1.22 -24.41
N GLY A 374 -9.76 0.53 -23.28
CA GLY A 374 -8.81 -0.56 -23.09
C GLY A 374 -8.81 -1.16 -21.71
N ARG A 375 -7.91 -2.10 -21.55
CA ARG A 375 -7.67 -2.80 -20.29
C ARG A 375 -6.20 -2.81 -19.94
N TYR A 376 -5.94 -2.81 -18.66
CA TYR A 376 -4.62 -3.03 -18.07
C TYR A 376 -4.72 -4.15 -17.04
N ASN A 377 -3.96 -5.22 -17.23
CA ASN A 377 -3.85 -6.29 -16.27
C ASN A 377 -2.72 -5.98 -15.28
N LEU A 378 -3.08 -5.69 -14.03
CA LEU A 378 -2.11 -5.35 -12.98
C LEU A 378 -1.23 -6.53 -12.58
N ALA A 379 -1.68 -7.77 -12.82
CA ALA A 379 -0.91 -8.96 -12.49
C ALA A 379 0.17 -9.25 -13.52
N ASP A 380 -0.13 -9.09 -14.81
CA ASP A 380 0.78 -9.43 -15.92
C ASP A 380 1.54 -8.22 -16.45
N ASP A 381 1.20 -7.02 -15.96
CA ASP A 381 1.74 -5.75 -16.44
C ASP A 381 1.49 -5.54 -17.93
N GLU A 382 0.35 -6.09 -18.41
CA GLU A 382 -0.05 -6.05 -19.82
C GLU A 382 -1.14 -5.03 -20.06
N VAL A 383 -0.98 -4.25 -21.12
CA VAL A 383 -1.93 -3.26 -21.59
C VAL A 383 -2.45 -3.65 -22.97
N GLU A 384 -3.75 -3.47 -23.17
CA GLU A 384 -4.40 -3.50 -24.46
C GLU A 384 -5.34 -2.30 -24.55
N ALA A 385 -5.01 -1.33 -25.38
CA ALA A 385 -5.80 -0.12 -25.52
C ALA A 385 -5.86 0.37 -26.95
N LYS A 386 -6.94 1.07 -27.27
CA LYS A 386 -7.15 1.74 -28.56
C LYS A 386 -7.81 3.09 -28.33
N GLY A 387 -7.61 4.00 -29.24
CA GLY A 387 -8.23 5.31 -29.18
C GLY A 387 -7.81 6.22 -30.33
N MET A 388 -7.99 7.50 -30.10
CA MET A 388 -7.65 8.54 -31.07
C MET A 388 -6.73 9.57 -30.46
N ILE A 389 -5.77 10.04 -31.24
CA ILE A 389 -4.97 11.25 -30.97
C ILE A 389 -5.53 12.37 -31.81
N ILE A 390 -5.81 13.50 -31.20
CA ILE A 390 -6.35 14.69 -31.82
C ILE A 390 -5.39 15.84 -31.52
N PRO A 391 -4.64 16.35 -32.52
CA PRO A 391 -3.71 17.48 -32.30
C PRO A 391 -4.45 18.74 -31.88
N ALA A 392 -3.78 19.61 -31.09
CA ALA A 392 -4.39 20.80 -30.49
C ALA A 392 -4.89 21.85 -31.49
N TYR A 393 -4.26 21.95 -32.65
CA TYR A 393 -4.79 22.82 -33.70
C TYR A 393 -6.20 22.41 -34.14
N GLY A 394 -6.56 21.13 -33.96
CA GLY A 394 -7.92 20.63 -34.13
C GLY A 394 -8.86 21.00 -32.98
N LEU A 395 -8.36 21.12 -31.76
CA LEU A 395 -9.14 21.45 -30.56
C LEU A 395 -9.41 22.96 -30.44
N ASN A 396 -8.45 23.80 -30.78
CA ASN A 396 -8.58 25.27 -30.68
C ASN A 396 -9.65 25.87 -31.60
N THR A 397 -10.03 25.18 -32.66
CA THR A 397 -11.15 25.58 -33.50
C THR A 397 -12.52 25.44 -32.82
N PHE A 398 -12.57 24.71 -31.67
CA PHE A 398 -13.80 24.48 -30.90
C PHE A 398 -13.92 25.33 -29.63
N ILE A 399 -12.78 25.78 -29.06
CA ILE A 399 -12.78 26.43 -27.73
C ILE A 399 -12.89 27.96 -27.81
N GLY A 400 -12.71 28.56 -28.97
CA GLY A 400 -12.81 30.02 -29.10
C GLY A 400 -13.03 30.51 -30.51
N ASN A 401 -13.81 31.55 -30.64
CA ASN A 401 -13.99 32.36 -31.82
C ASN A 401 -12.68 33.02 -32.27
N ILE A 402 -11.72 32.26 -32.82
CA ILE A 402 -10.54 32.80 -33.45
C ILE A 402 -10.71 32.72 -34.96
N PRO A 403 -11.08 33.82 -35.64
CA PRO A 403 -11.48 33.80 -37.06
C PRO A 403 -10.33 33.54 -38.03
N LEU A 404 -9.06 33.55 -37.65
CA LEU A 404 -7.95 33.59 -38.62
C LEU A 404 -7.13 32.30 -38.74
N VAL A 405 -7.09 31.42 -37.78
CA VAL A 405 -6.25 30.18 -37.84
C VAL A 405 -7.05 28.98 -38.33
N GLY A 406 -8.36 28.96 -38.09
CA GLY A 406 -9.24 27.85 -38.46
C GLY A 406 -9.37 27.61 -39.99
N LYS A 407 -9.14 28.60 -40.80
CA LYS A 407 -9.24 28.44 -42.28
C LYS A 407 -8.02 27.80 -42.93
N MET A 408 -6.88 27.76 -42.25
CA MET A 408 -5.63 27.26 -42.82
C MET A 408 -5.35 25.79 -42.50
N LEU A 409 -5.94 25.26 -41.45
CA LEU A 409 -5.67 23.89 -40.93
C LEU A 409 -6.89 22.97 -40.93
N ALA A 410 -8.09 23.51 -41.02
CA ALA A 410 -9.29 22.73 -41.35
C ALA A 410 -9.31 22.51 -42.85
N GLY A 411 -9.55 21.25 -43.27
CA GLY A 411 -9.91 20.99 -44.67
C GLY A 411 -11.08 21.87 -45.10
N LYS A 412 -11.33 22.01 -46.40
CA LYS A 412 -12.38 22.89 -46.97
C LYS A 412 -13.76 22.77 -46.33
N ASP A 413 -14.00 21.69 -45.57
CA ASP A 413 -15.26 21.35 -44.90
C ASP A 413 -15.21 21.40 -43.36
N GLY A 414 -14.18 22.04 -42.76
CA GLY A 414 -14.05 22.17 -41.30
C GLY A 414 -13.74 20.84 -40.59
N THR A 415 -13.19 19.86 -41.30
CA THR A 415 -12.82 18.55 -40.76
C THR A 415 -11.54 18.61 -39.93
N VAL A 416 -11.49 17.92 -38.80
CA VAL A 416 -10.30 17.80 -37.94
C VAL A 416 -9.64 16.45 -38.16
N PHE A 417 -8.34 16.46 -38.33
CA PHE A 417 -7.57 15.24 -38.51
C PHE A 417 -7.37 14.57 -37.13
N ALA A 418 -7.76 13.33 -37.06
CA ALA A 418 -7.51 12.48 -35.90
C ALA A 418 -6.78 11.20 -36.32
N THR A 419 -5.94 10.69 -35.51
CA THR A 419 -5.16 9.47 -35.78
C THR A 419 -5.57 8.38 -34.82
N ASN A 420 -6.04 7.25 -35.32
CA ASN A 420 -6.35 6.09 -34.53
C ASN A 420 -5.05 5.39 -34.08
N TYR A 421 -5.00 4.96 -32.84
CA TYR A 421 -3.89 4.19 -32.31
C TYR A 421 -4.37 2.92 -31.60
N SER A 422 -3.49 1.93 -31.54
CA SER A 422 -3.60 0.79 -30.65
C SER A 422 -2.28 0.55 -29.93
N VAL A 423 -2.39 0.07 -28.70
CA VAL A 423 -1.28 -0.26 -27.82
C VAL A 423 -1.52 -1.66 -27.29
N ALA A 424 -0.52 -2.53 -27.35
CA ALA A 424 -0.62 -3.89 -26.83
C ALA A 424 0.72 -4.34 -26.17
N GLY A 425 0.65 -5.31 -25.28
CA GLY A 425 1.81 -5.92 -24.63
C GLY A 425 2.18 -5.30 -23.31
N ARG A 426 3.42 -5.51 -22.85
CA ARG A 426 3.86 -5.01 -21.55
C ARG A 426 3.96 -3.50 -21.52
N ILE A 427 3.51 -2.86 -20.42
CA ILE A 427 3.50 -1.40 -20.29
C ILE A 427 4.91 -0.79 -20.35
N THR A 428 5.93 -1.55 -19.97
CA THR A 428 7.36 -1.16 -20.04
C THR A 428 7.94 -1.21 -21.45
N ALA A 429 7.35 -2.03 -22.36
CA ALA A 429 7.79 -2.19 -23.75
C ALA A 429 6.59 -2.46 -24.68
N PRO A 430 5.65 -1.49 -24.81
CA PRO A 430 4.43 -1.70 -25.56
C PRO A 430 4.68 -1.72 -27.08
N GLU A 431 3.89 -2.52 -27.77
CA GLU A 431 3.74 -2.45 -29.21
C GLU A 431 2.69 -1.39 -29.54
N ILE A 432 3.06 -0.42 -30.38
CA ILE A 432 2.18 0.66 -30.78
C ILE A 432 1.97 0.59 -32.29
N SER A 433 0.71 0.56 -32.69
CA SER A 433 0.29 0.66 -34.08
C SER A 433 -0.54 1.92 -34.28
N ILE A 434 -0.32 2.60 -35.39
CA ILE A 434 -1.06 3.78 -35.79
C ILE A 434 -1.66 3.54 -37.16
N ASN A 435 -2.95 3.81 -37.28
CA ASN A 435 -3.66 3.76 -38.55
C ASN A 435 -3.81 5.19 -39.08
N PRO A 436 -3.36 5.49 -40.32
CA PRO A 436 -3.34 6.85 -40.80
C PRO A 436 -4.71 7.49 -40.86
N LEU A 437 -4.71 8.76 -40.55
CA LEU A 437 -5.69 9.84 -40.69
C LEU A 437 -7.15 9.41 -40.98
N SER A 438 -7.97 9.42 -39.95
CA SER A 438 -9.42 9.52 -40.10
C SER A 438 -9.85 10.99 -39.98
N THR A 439 -10.75 11.43 -40.85
CA THR A 439 -11.38 12.74 -40.74
C THR A 439 -12.59 12.65 -39.83
N LEU A 440 -12.68 13.48 -38.81
CA LEU A 440 -13.83 13.58 -37.92
C LEU A 440 -14.66 14.82 -38.28
N ALA A 441 -15.96 14.67 -38.30
CA ALA A 441 -16.88 15.81 -38.44
C ALA A 441 -16.82 16.67 -37.15
N PRO A 442 -16.93 18.01 -37.22
CA PRO A 442 -16.88 18.91 -36.09
C PRO A 442 -17.84 18.55 -34.93
N ASN A 443 -19.04 18.09 -35.23
CA ASN A 443 -20.04 17.71 -34.25
C ASN A 443 -19.63 16.48 -33.42
N SER A 444 -18.97 15.50 -34.03
CA SER A 444 -18.48 14.31 -33.35
C SER A 444 -17.38 14.64 -32.32
N LEU A 445 -16.60 15.70 -32.51
CA LEU A 445 -15.62 16.18 -31.59
C LEU A 445 -16.27 16.91 -30.37
N LYS A 446 -17.34 17.67 -30.60
CA LYS A 446 -18.10 18.28 -29.52
C LYS A 446 -18.67 17.23 -28.57
N GLU A 447 -19.25 16.15 -29.10
CA GLU A 447 -19.76 15.04 -28.28
C GLU A 447 -18.66 14.28 -27.53
N LEU A 448 -17.47 14.15 -28.14
CA LEU A 448 -16.32 13.47 -27.53
C LEU A 448 -15.71 14.25 -26.36
N PHE A 449 -15.77 15.59 -26.37
CA PHE A 449 -15.10 16.45 -25.39
C PHE A 449 -16.03 17.43 -24.66
N SER A 450 -17.36 17.31 -24.85
CA SER A 450 -18.31 18.04 -24.01
C SER A 450 -18.11 17.59 -22.55
N THR A 451 -17.84 18.54 -21.69
CA THR A 451 -17.87 18.32 -20.24
C THR A 451 -19.34 18.32 -19.82
N ASP A 452 -19.86 17.17 -19.44
CA ASP A 452 -21.02 17.13 -18.56
C ASP A 452 -20.52 17.63 -17.19
N ASP A 453 -20.96 18.84 -16.81
CA ASP A 453 -20.72 19.46 -15.50
C ASP A 453 -21.29 18.65 -14.34
#